data_caf06fb70f4a334aafeb6793ff2cc90f
#
_entry.id   caf06fb70f4a334aafeb6793ff2cc90f
#
_cell.length_a   1.000
_cell.length_b   1.000
_cell.length_c   1.000
_cell.angle_alpha   90.00
_cell.angle_beta   90.00
_cell.angle_gamma   90.00
#
_symmetry.space_group_name_H-M   'P 1'
#
loop_
_entity.id
_entity.type
_entity.pdbx_description
1 polymer ?
#
loop_
_entity_poly.entity_id
_entity_poly.type
_entity_poly.pdbx_seq_one_letter_code
_entity_poly.pdbx_strand_id
1 'polypeptide(L)'
;MTKPAPRNLPASIRQKLANLARERNVDFGLILVKYGLERILFRMSRSPHHDDFILKGALLFELWTEQRYRPTRDADFLARGDNAPERFAHIFRELCVLEVDEDGLRFDAETVEAERISEDADYEGVRVTLLAYLERAKIPIQIDIGFGDVVTPAPSETGYPTLLEFPGPRLLAYPKETVVAEKLEALVFSFSRPLTGVGHELFQRVSIAICNAGR
;
A
#
# COMPACT_ATOMS: atom_id res chain seq x y z
N MET A 1 -13.19 -30.02 -12.91
CA MET A 1 -13.98 -29.24 -13.90
C MET A 1 -13.74 -27.76 -13.65
N THR A 2 -12.90 -27.13 -14.45
CA THR A 2 -12.62 -25.68 -14.39
C THR A 2 -13.85 -24.93 -14.89
N LYS A 3 -14.44 -24.06 -14.08
CA LYS A 3 -15.53 -23.16 -14.51
C LYS A 3 -15.03 -22.32 -15.69
N PRO A 4 -15.84 -22.18 -16.78
CA PRO A 4 -15.45 -21.31 -17.89
C PRO A 4 -15.26 -19.87 -17.37
N ALA A 5 -14.22 -19.19 -17.88
CA ALA A 5 -13.96 -17.80 -17.55
C ALA A 5 -15.22 -16.94 -17.82
N PRO A 6 -15.58 -16.00 -16.94
CA PRO A 6 -16.76 -15.16 -17.15
C PRO A 6 -16.58 -14.33 -18.42
N ARG A 7 -17.65 -14.20 -19.22
CA ARG A 7 -17.67 -13.44 -20.49
C ARG A 7 -17.26 -11.96 -20.33
N ASN A 8 -17.36 -11.41 -19.13
CA ASN A 8 -16.90 -10.07 -18.76
C ASN A 8 -16.23 -10.17 -17.38
N LEU A 9 -14.93 -10.40 -17.37
CA LEU A 9 -14.14 -10.53 -16.13
C LEU A 9 -14.18 -9.26 -15.27
N PRO A 10 -13.99 -8.03 -15.80
CA PRO A 10 -14.07 -6.81 -14.99
C PRO A 10 -15.41 -6.64 -14.26
N ALA A 11 -16.53 -6.89 -14.94
CA ALA A 11 -17.86 -6.82 -14.33
C ALA A 11 -18.05 -7.85 -13.22
N SER A 12 -17.57 -9.07 -13.42
CA SER A 12 -17.61 -10.14 -12.41
C SER A 12 -16.80 -9.76 -11.17
N ILE A 13 -15.59 -9.21 -11.34
CA ILE A 13 -14.73 -8.75 -10.25
C ILE A 13 -15.40 -7.59 -9.51
N ARG A 14 -15.90 -6.58 -10.24
CA ARG A 14 -16.60 -5.46 -9.64
C ARG A 14 -17.79 -5.91 -8.78
N GLN A 15 -18.56 -6.89 -9.24
CA GLN A 15 -19.67 -7.46 -8.48
C GLN A 15 -19.21 -8.19 -7.20
N LYS A 16 -18.11 -8.97 -7.28
CA LYS A 16 -17.52 -9.64 -6.11
C LYS A 16 -17.05 -8.62 -5.09
N LEU A 17 -16.36 -7.56 -5.52
CA LEU A 17 -15.91 -6.48 -4.63
C LEU A 17 -17.08 -5.71 -3.99
N ALA A 18 -18.16 -5.48 -4.74
CA ALA A 18 -19.37 -4.86 -4.20
C ALA A 18 -20.08 -5.75 -3.16
N ASN A 19 -20.09 -7.06 -3.35
CA ASN A 19 -20.60 -8.02 -2.37
C ASN A 19 -19.74 -8.00 -1.10
N LEU A 20 -18.41 -8.02 -1.25
CA LEU A 20 -17.45 -7.95 -0.15
C LEU A 20 -17.58 -6.64 0.65
N ALA A 21 -17.79 -5.51 -0.02
CA ALA A 21 -18.05 -4.22 0.63
C ALA A 21 -19.29 -4.26 1.53
N ARG A 22 -20.39 -4.85 1.02
CA ARG A 22 -21.64 -5.03 1.79
C ARG A 22 -21.47 -5.99 2.96
N GLU A 23 -20.84 -7.13 2.74
CA GLU A 23 -20.57 -8.13 3.77
C GLU A 23 -19.72 -7.56 4.91
N ARG A 24 -18.69 -6.78 4.55
CA ARG A 24 -17.78 -6.16 5.52
C ARG A 24 -18.31 -4.84 6.10
N ASN A 25 -19.44 -4.34 5.61
CA ASN A 25 -20.00 -3.04 5.95
C ASN A 25 -18.97 -1.90 5.80
N VAL A 26 -18.28 -1.87 4.65
CA VAL A 26 -17.24 -0.89 4.30
C VAL A 26 -17.65 -0.18 3.02
N ASP A 27 -17.26 1.08 2.87
CA ASP A 27 -17.47 1.86 1.64
C ASP A 27 -16.88 1.14 0.42
N PHE A 28 -17.65 1.08 -0.66
CA PHE A 28 -17.25 0.37 -1.88
C PHE A 28 -16.04 1.04 -2.56
N GLY A 29 -15.94 2.37 -2.51
CA GLY A 29 -14.79 3.09 -3.04
C GLY A 29 -13.50 2.71 -2.33
N LEU A 30 -13.54 2.50 -1.01
CA LEU A 30 -12.39 2.01 -0.25
C LEU A 30 -11.98 0.59 -0.65
N ILE A 31 -12.94 -0.30 -0.90
CA ILE A 31 -12.65 -1.66 -1.40
C ILE A 31 -12.02 -1.61 -2.79
N LEU A 32 -12.48 -0.69 -3.67
CA LEU A 32 -11.90 -0.50 -4.98
C LEU A 32 -10.45 -0.01 -4.89
N VAL A 33 -10.16 1.00 -4.06
CA VAL A 33 -8.80 1.50 -3.86
C VAL A 33 -7.90 0.40 -3.31
N LYS A 34 -8.38 -0.35 -2.31
CA LYS A 34 -7.63 -1.48 -1.75
C LYS A 34 -7.32 -2.53 -2.80
N TYR A 35 -8.28 -2.88 -3.66
CA TYR A 35 -8.06 -3.81 -4.76
C TYR A 35 -7.04 -3.26 -5.76
N GLY A 36 -7.14 -1.99 -6.11
CA GLY A 36 -6.16 -1.32 -6.97
C GLY A 36 -4.75 -1.35 -6.40
N LEU A 37 -4.59 -1.02 -5.10
CA LEU A 37 -3.31 -1.12 -4.39
C LEU A 37 -2.79 -2.55 -4.40
N GLU A 38 -3.60 -3.54 -4.03
CA GLU A 38 -3.20 -4.96 -4.05
C GLU A 38 -2.65 -5.37 -5.42
N ARG A 39 -3.31 -4.95 -6.51
CA ARG A 39 -2.91 -5.37 -7.86
C ARG A 39 -1.70 -4.61 -8.41
N ILE A 40 -1.47 -3.36 -8.00
CA ILE A 40 -0.20 -2.67 -8.34
C ILE A 40 0.98 -3.24 -7.54
N LEU A 41 0.75 -3.59 -6.26
CA LEU A 41 1.74 -4.30 -5.44
C LEU A 41 2.10 -5.66 -6.05
N PHE A 42 1.12 -6.38 -6.61
CA PHE A 42 1.38 -7.64 -7.31
C PHE A 42 2.29 -7.42 -8.54
N ARG A 43 2.02 -6.38 -9.34
CA ARG A 43 2.88 -6.04 -10.48
C ARG A 43 4.29 -5.67 -10.02
N MET A 44 4.41 -4.88 -8.95
CA MET A 44 5.69 -4.56 -8.33
C MET A 44 6.46 -5.82 -7.93
N SER A 45 5.80 -6.79 -7.29
CA SER A 45 6.41 -8.05 -6.86
C SER A 45 6.85 -8.95 -8.02
N ARG A 46 6.38 -8.69 -9.24
CA ARG A 46 6.75 -9.44 -10.46
C ARG A 46 7.71 -8.68 -11.37
N SER A 47 8.03 -7.45 -11.01
CA SER A 47 8.90 -6.57 -11.78
C SER A 47 10.37 -6.74 -11.40
N PRO A 48 11.31 -6.24 -12.24
CA PRO A 48 12.73 -6.17 -11.90
C PRO A 48 13.03 -5.26 -10.69
N HIS A 49 12.06 -4.41 -10.31
CA HIS A 49 12.21 -3.41 -9.24
C HIS A 49 11.78 -3.91 -7.86
N HIS A 50 11.41 -5.19 -7.72
CA HIS A 50 10.81 -5.69 -6.48
C HIS A 50 11.73 -5.53 -5.26
N ASP A 51 13.05 -5.63 -5.44
CA ASP A 51 14.06 -5.49 -4.38
C ASP A 51 14.35 -4.03 -3.99
N ASP A 52 13.92 -3.07 -4.81
CA ASP A 52 14.14 -1.64 -4.59
C ASP A 52 13.18 -1.07 -3.54
N PHE A 53 12.06 -1.76 -3.26
CA PHE A 53 10.98 -1.28 -2.43
C PHE A 53 10.75 -2.16 -1.21
N ILE A 54 10.62 -1.51 -0.06
CA ILE A 54 10.29 -2.17 1.21
C ILE A 54 8.99 -1.59 1.70
N LEU A 55 7.95 -2.43 1.81
CA LEU A 55 6.63 -2.01 2.28
C LEU A 55 6.71 -1.56 3.73
N LYS A 56 6.16 -0.38 4.02
CA LYS A 56 6.02 0.17 5.36
C LYS A 56 4.60 0.71 5.61
N GLY A 57 4.39 1.39 6.71
CA GLY A 57 3.15 2.11 6.97
C GLY A 57 1.93 1.25 7.29
N ALA A 58 0.74 1.79 6.99
CA ALA A 58 -0.53 1.25 7.46
C ALA A 58 -0.90 -0.10 6.82
N LEU A 59 -0.46 -0.39 5.61
CA LEU A 59 -0.74 -1.67 4.94
C LEU A 59 -0.13 -2.87 5.68
N LEU A 60 0.95 -2.67 6.45
CA LEU A 60 1.56 -3.74 7.23
C LEU A 60 0.63 -4.31 8.31
N PHE A 61 -0.31 -3.53 8.82
CA PHE A 61 -1.25 -4.02 9.82
C PHE A 61 -2.15 -5.13 9.28
N GLU A 62 -2.40 -5.17 7.98
CA GLU A 62 -3.14 -6.24 7.33
C GLU A 62 -2.40 -7.57 7.31
N LEU A 63 -1.06 -7.54 7.40
CA LEU A 63 -0.22 -8.74 7.50
C LEU A 63 -0.26 -9.37 8.89
N TRP A 64 -0.55 -8.57 9.92
CA TRP A 64 -0.32 -8.97 11.30
C TRP A 64 -1.60 -9.21 12.08
N THR A 65 -2.74 -8.76 11.58
CA THR A 65 -3.98 -8.87 12.32
C THR A 65 -5.18 -9.07 11.40
N GLU A 66 -6.10 -9.91 11.87
CA GLU A 66 -7.41 -10.11 11.23
C GLU A 66 -8.41 -8.99 11.58
N GLN A 67 -8.03 -8.08 12.49
CA GLN A 67 -8.91 -7.00 12.90
C GLN A 67 -9.01 -5.93 11.80
N ARG A 68 -10.21 -5.38 11.65
CA ARG A 68 -10.51 -4.33 10.69
C ARG A 68 -9.92 -3.01 11.18
N TYR A 69 -8.71 -2.65 10.72
CA TYR A 69 -8.16 -1.31 10.93
C TYR A 69 -8.81 -0.30 9.99
N ARG A 70 -8.58 1.00 10.32
CA ARG A 70 -8.97 2.08 9.43
C ARG A 70 -8.42 1.79 8.03
N PRO A 71 -9.29 1.74 7.00
CA PRO A 71 -8.83 1.49 5.65
C PRO A 71 -7.88 2.61 5.22
N THR A 72 -6.68 2.24 4.80
CA THR A 72 -5.76 3.17 4.15
C THR A 72 -6.08 3.30 2.67
N ARG A 73 -5.73 4.45 2.09
CA ARG A 73 -5.94 4.77 0.67
C ARG A 73 -4.62 4.89 -0.10
N ASP A 74 -3.53 4.69 0.58
CA ASP A 74 -2.16 4.85 0.14
C ASP A 74 -1.32 3.63 0.52
N ALA A 75 -0.23 3.45 -0.21
CA ALA A 75 0.81 2.50 0.13
C ALA A 75 2.08 3.27 0.45
N ASP A 76 2.70 2.96 1.58
CA ASP A 76 3.95 3.57 2.01
C ASP A 76 5.12 2.62 1.74
N PHE A 77 6.20 3.13 1.16
CA PHE A 77 7.42 2.39 0.91
C PHE A 77 8.66 3.13 1.41
N LEU A 78 9.65 2.37 1.79
CA LEU A 78 11.03 2.82 1.78
C LEU A 78 11.66 2.37 0.46
N ALA A 79 12.29 3.28 -0.28
CA ALA A 79 13.05 2.92 -1.46
C ALA A 79 14.55 3.11 -1.26
N ARG A 80 15.31 2.37 -2.07
CA ARG A 80 16.78 2.46 -2.13
C ARG A 80 17.22 3.19 -3.40
N GLY A 81 18.37 3.84 -3.33
CA GLY A 81 19.01 4.50 -4.47
C GLY A 81 18.55 5.93 -4.68
N ASP A 82 18.54 6.38 -5.92
CA ASP A 82 18.24 7.75 -6.31
C ASP A 82 16.77 8.11 -5.99
N ASN A 83 16.57 9.30 -5.42
CA ASN A 83 15.28 9.82 -5.01
C ASN A 83 14.63 10.78 -6.05
N ALA A 84 15.10 10.79 -7.29
CA ALA A 84 14.52 11.61 -8.35
C ALA A 84 13.09 11.17 -8.67
N PRO A 85 12.09 12.06 -8.67
CA PRO A 85 10.70 11.72 -9.00
C PRO A 85 10.54 11.06 -10.37
N GLU A 86 11.35 11.47 -11.34
CA GLU A 86 11.35 10.96 -12.71
C GLU A 86 11.67 9.46 -12.77
N ARG A 87 12.56 8.97 -11.90
CA ARG A 87 12.84 7.53 -11.75
C ARG A 87 11.59 6.77 -11.36
N PHE A 88 10.84 7.25 -10.37
CA PHE A 88 9.63 6.58 -9.89
C PHE A 88 8.50 6.68 -10.90
N ALA A 89 8.35 7.83 -11.57
CA ALA A 89 7.40 7.95 -12.66
C ALA A 89 7.67 6.92 -13.77
N HIS A 90 8.93 6.69 -14.11
CA HIS A 90 9.32 5.67 -15.08
C HIS A 90 8.98 4.26 -14.60
N ILE A 91 9.39 3.88 -13.39
CA ILE A 91 9.10 2.57 -12.79
C ILE A 91 7.59 2.30 -12.78
N PHE A 92 6.78 3.24 -12.30
CA PHE A 92 5.33 3.03 -12.20
C PHE A 92 4.63 2.98 -13.57
N ARG A 93 5.15 3.66 -14.60
CA ARG A 93 4.68 3.49 -15.98
C ARG A 93 4.97 2.07 -16.48
N GLU A 94 6.15 1.52 -16.20
CA GLU A 94 6.47 0.13 -16.53
C GLU A 94 5.54 -0.85 -15.80
N LEU A 95 5.25 -0.62 -14.51
CA LEU A 95 4.30 -1.45 -13.74
C LEU A 95 2.88 -1.40 -14.31
N CYS A 96 2.43 -0.24 -14.83
CA CYS A 96 1.11 -0.11 -15.43
C CYS A 96 0.92 -1.00 -16.66
N VAL A 97 1.97 -1.23 -17.43
CA VAL A 97 1.94 -2.02 -18.68
C VAL A 97 2.51 -3.43 -18.54
N LEU A 98 2.96 -3.79 -17.30
CA LEU A 98 3.50 -5.12 -17.05
C LEU A 98 2.42 -6.19 -17.28
N GLU A 99 2.72 -7.15 -18.13
CA GLU A 99 1.84 -8.28 -18.41
C GLU A 99 1.77 -9.22 -17.21
N VAL A 100 0.55 -9.44 -16.72
CA VAL A 100 0.22 -10.36 -15.64
C VAL A 100 -1.07 -11.09 -16.00
N ASP A 101 -1.42 -12.15 -15.25
CA ASP A 101 -2.71 -12.81 -15.39
C ASP A 101 -3.86 -11.79 -15.23
N GLU A 102 -4.90 -11.93 -16.06
CA GLU A 102 -6.03 -11.01 -16.08
C GLU A 102 -6.69 -10.87 -14.70
N ASP A 103 -6.62 -9.68 -14.14
CA ASP A 103 -7.20 -9.29 -12.86
C ASP A 103 -8.34 -8.25 -13.00
N GLY A 104 -8.76 -7.99 -14.23
CA GLY A 104 -9.83 -7.07 -14.58
C GLY A 104 -9.49 -5.59 -14.45
N LEU A 105 -8.31 -5.22 -13.95
CA LEU A 105 -7.85 -3.84 -13.85
C LEU A 105 -7.02 -3.44 -15.07
N ARG A 106 -7.21 -2.20 -15.48
CA ARG A 106 -6.31 -1.51 -16.41
C ARG A 106 -5.71 -0.31 -15.67
N PHE A 107 -4.40 -0.33 -15.48
CA PHE A 107 -3.65 0.83 -15.01
C PHE A 107 -3.32 1.74 -16.19
N ASP A 108 -3.40 3.06 -15.97
CA ASP A 108 -3.22 4.05 -17.02
C ASP A 108 -1.85 4.74 -16.86
N ALA A 109 -0.87 4.30 -17.64
CA ALA A 109 0.49 4.79 -17.60
C ALA A 109 0.62 6.30 -17.90
N GLU A 110 -0.31 6.87 -18.70
CA GLU A 110 -0.31 8.29 -19.03
C GLU A 110 -0.73 9.19 -17.84
N THR A 111 -1.38 8.59 -16.84
CA THR A 111 -1.79 9.31 -15.61
C THR A 111 -0.77 9.25 -14.49
N VAL A 112 0.38 8.61 -14.72
CA VAL A 112 1.42 8.50 -13.71
C VAL A 112 2.12 9.83 -13.53
N GLU A 113 1.96 10.40 -12.35
CA GLU A 113 2.64 11.60 -11.89
C GLU A 113 3.50 11.26 -10.67
N ALA A 114 4.66 11.88 -10.56
CA ALA A 114 5.53 11.76 -9.40
C ALA A 114 6.03 13.14 -8.99
N GLU A 115 5.92 13.45 -7.71
CA GLU A 115 6.31 14.74 -7.15
C GLU A 115 7.07 14.57 -5.83
N ARG A 116 7.93 15.53 -5.51
CA ARG A 116 8.56 15.59 -4.19
C ARG A 116 7.52 15.99 -3.15
N ILE A 117 7.54 15.29 -2.03
CA ILE A 117 6.77 15.64 -0.85
C ILE A 117 7.74 15.87 0.32
N SER A 118 7.37 16.80 1.20
CA SER A 118 8.05 17.04 2.45
C SER A 118 7.03 16.84 3.57
N GLU A 119 7.23 15.85 4.42
CA GLU A 119 6.37 15.63 5.58
C GLU A 119 6.79 16.49 6.78
N ASP A 120 8.09 16.82 6.86
CA ASP A 120 8.71 17.77 7.80
C ASP A 120 9.98 18.33 7.16
N ALA A 121 10.60 19.34 7.81
CA ALA A 121 11.76 20.06 7.26
C ALA A 121 12.97 19.19 6.89
N ASP A 122 13.05 17.96 7.42
CA ASP A 122 14.17 17.03 7.27
C ASP A 122 13.80 15.72 6.54
N TYR A 123 12.53 15.53 6.13
CA TYR A 123 12.09 14.28 5.51
C TYR A 123 11.56 14.53 4.09
N GLU A 124 12.42 14.29 3.11
CA GLU A 124 12.05 14.35 1.69
C GLU A 124 11.55 12.97 1.23
N GLY A 125 10.39 12.95 0.60
CA GLY A 125 9.81 11.77 -0.03
C GLY A 125 9.41 12.04 -1.48
N VAL A 126 8.92 11.00 -2.14
CA VAL A 126 8.28 11.10 -3.46
C VAL A 126 6.89 10.50 -3.38
N ARG A 127 5.90 11.25 -3.82
CA ARG A 127 4.53 10.77 -4.03
C ARG A 127 4.34 10.40 -5.48
N VAL A 128 3.85 9.20 -5.71
CA VAL A 128 3.40 8.75 -7.02
C VAL A 128 1.89 8.60 -7.00
N THR A 129 1.22 9.20 -7.97
CA THR A 129 -0.22 9.05 -8.20
C THR A 129 -0.48 8.51 -9.59
N LEU A 130 -1.52 7.69 -9.72
CA LEU A 130 -1.97 7.16 -11.00
C LEU A 130 -3.43 6.71 -10.93
N LEU A 131 -4.03 6.45 -12.09
CA LEU A 131 -5.38 5.93 -12.19
C LEU A 131 -5.40 4.46 -12.63
N ALA A 132 -6.20 3.68 -11.94
CA ALA A 132 -6.63 2.36 -12.42
C ALA A 132 -8.12 2.41 -12.80
N TYR A 133 -8.53 1.50 -13.68
CA TYR A 133 -9.90 1.37 -14.13
C TYR A 133 -10.39 -0.06 -13.96
N LEU A 134 -11.56 -0.20 -13.34
CA LEU A 134 -12.34 -1.43 -13.32
C LEU A 134 -13.67 -1.16 -14.01
N GLU A 135 -13.84 -1.60 -15.25
CA GLU A 135 -14.90 -1.15 -16.15
C GLU A 135 -14.91 0.39 -16.29
N ARG A 136 -15.97 1.04 -15.76
CA ARG A 136 -16.12 2.51 -15.76
C ARG A 136 -15.67 3.18 -14.46
N ALA A 137 -15.37 2.38 -13.43
CA ALA A 137 -14.92 2.93 -12.15
C ALA A 137 -13.47 3.41 -12.26
N LYS A 138 -13.23 4.69 -11.94
CA LYS A 138 -11.90 5.27 -11.77
C LYS A 138 -11.45 5.03 -10.33
N ILE A 139 -10.25 4.52 -10.18
CA ILE A 139 -9.64 4.17 -8.89
C ILE A 139 -8.34 4.96 -8.76
N PRO A 140 -8.31 6.03 -7.96
CA PRO A 140 -7.07 6.74 -7.69
C PRO A 140 -6.16 5.86 -6.83
N ILE A 141 -4.90 5.77 -7.22
CA ILE A 141 -3.85 5.05 -6.51
C ILE A 141 -2.80 6.08 -6.09
N GLN A 142 -2.41 6.04 -4.82
CA GLN A 142 -1.35 6.87 -4.26
C GLN A 142 -0.31 5.96 -3.60
N ILE A 143 0.94 6.25 -3.87
CA ILE A 143 2.08 5.58 -3.27
C ILE A 143 3.04 6.65 -2.76
N ASP A 144 3.39 6.58 -1.48
CA ASP A 144 4.32 7.48 -0.82
C ASP A 144 5.64 6.73 -0.56
N ILE A 145 6.74 7.33 -0.97
CA ILE A 145 8.06 6.69 -0.99
C ILE A 145 9.02 7.54 -0.18
N GLY A 146 9.49 6.99 0.94
CA GLY A 146 10.51 7.58 1.78
C GLY A 146 11.91 7.03 1.47
N PHE A 147 12.93 7.68 2.00
CA PHE A 147 14.34 7.34 1.78
C PHE A 147 15.14 7.45 3.08
N GLY A 148 16.25 6.71 3.14
CA GLY A 148 17.26 6.90 4.18
C GLY A 148 17.02 6.16 5.49
N ASP A 149 15.85 5.56 5.73
CA ASP A 149 15.55 4.84 6.96
C ASP A 149 16.46 3.61 7.12
N VAL A 150 16.96 3.41 8.34
CA VAL A 150 17.69 2.20 8.73
C VAL A 150 16.70 1.19 9.25
N VAL A 151 16.55 0.08 8.54
CA VAL A 151 15.63 -0.99 8.93
C VAL A 151 16.35 -2.07 9.73
N THR A 152 16.00 -2.21 11.01
CA THR A 152 16.58 -3.22 11.91
C THR A 152 15.48 -3.87 12.73
N PRO A 153 15.36 -5.22 12.71
CA PRO A 153 16.06 -6.21 11.88
C PRO A 153 15.90 -5.99 10.37
N ALA A 154 16.66 -6.73 9.56
CA ALA A 154 16.58 -6.60 8.11
C ALA A 154 15.15 -6.90 7.59
N PRO A 155 14.69 -6.21 6.52
CA PRO A 155 13.42 -6.50 5.88
C PRO A 155 13.33 -7.97 5.46
N SER A 156 12.14 -8.53 5.54
CA SER A 156 11.87 -9.91 5.12
C SER A 156 10.80 -9.97 4.05
N GLU A 157 10.93 -10.95 3.15
CA GLU A 157 9.90 -11.18 2.14
C GLU A 157 8.63 -11.74 2.79
N THR A 158 7.50 -11.11 2.52
CA THR A 158 6.21 -11.44 3.12
C THR A 158 5.12 -11.48 2.05
N GLY A 159 4.23 -12.47 2.14
CA GLY A 159 3.04 -12.55 1.29
C GLY A 159 1.95 -11.58 1.76
N TYR A 160 1.48 -10.72 0.89
CA TYR A 160 0.39 -9.79 1.19
C TYR A 160 -0.99 -10.44 0.90
N PRO A 161 -1.98 -10.29 1.80
CA PRO A 161 -3.30 -10.89 1.63
C PRO A 161 -4.08 -10.29 0.47
N THR A 162 -4.95 -11.09 -0.16
CA THR A 162 -5.76 -10.68 -1.29
C THR A 162 -7.24 -10.59 -0.93
N LEU A 163 -7.95 -9.67 -1.58
CA LEU A 163 -9.40 -9.50 -1.42
C LEU A 163 -10.21 -10.58 -2.13
N LEU A 164 -9.67 -11.07 -3.24
CA LEU A 164 -10.27 -12.10 -4.09
C LEU A 164 -9.26 -13.23 -4.32
N GLU A 165 -9.72 -14.32 -4.94
CA GLU A 165 -8.88 -15.49 -5.26
C GLU A 165 -7.93 -15.22 -6.44
N PHE A 166 -6.98 -14.32 -6.24
CA PHE A 166 -5.86 -14.04 -7.15
C PHE A 166 -4.53 -14.31 -6.46
N PRO A 167 -3.45 -14.54 -7.22
CA PRO A 167 -2.12 -14.60 -6.64
C PRO A 167 -1.79 -13.32 -5.88
N GLY A 168 -1.33 -13.46 -4.63
CA GLY A 168 -0.94 -12.35 -3.78
C GLY A 168 0.46 -11.82 -4.10
N PRO A 169 0.73 -10.54 -3.85
CA PRO A 169 2.07 -9.99 -3.94
C PRO A 169 2.99 -10.60 -2.87
N ARG A 170 4.25 -10.76 -3.22
CA ARG A 170 5.34 -11.07 -2.27
C ARG A 170 6.29 -9.88 -2.30
N LEU A 171 6.47 -9.25 -1.16
CA LEU A 171 7.19 -7.98 -1.04
C LEU A 171 8.15 -8.03 0.14
N LEU A 172 9.25 -7.30 0.04
CA LEU A 172 10.03 -6.95 1.22
C LEU A 172 9.17 -6.05 2.11
N ALA A 173 9.15 -6.34 3.40
CA ALA A 173 8.34 -5.61 4.37
C ALA A 173 9.15 -5.29 5.63
N TYR A 174 8.77 -4.20 6.30
CA TYR A 174 9.32 -3.86 7.60
C TYR A 174 8.98 -4.94 8.63
N PRO A 175 9.95 -5.33 9.49
CA PRO A 175 9.67 -6.09 10.69
C PRO A 175 8.77 -5.31 11.65
N LYS A 176 8.01 -6.02 12.49
CA LYS A 176 7.14 -5.40 13.50
C LYS A 176 7.92 -4.47 14.44
N GLU A 177 9.11 -4.89 14.80
CA GLU A 177 10.03 -4.16 15.69
C GLU A 177 10.36 -2.77 15.12
N THR A 178 10.67 -2.68 13.83
CA THR A 178 10.96 -1.41 13.17
C THR A 178 9.73 -0.50 13.18
N VAL A 179 8.55 -1.04 12.86
CA VAL A 179 7.31 -0.24 12.86
C VAL A 179 6.99 0.28 14.27
N VAL A 180 7.21 -0.52 15.31
CA VAL A 180 7.02 -0.09 16.70
C VAL A 180 8.02 1.01 17.05
N ALA A 181 9.29 0.86 16.65
CA ALA A 181 10.32 1.87 16.92
C ALA A 181 10.00 3.21 16.25
N GLU A 182 9.63 3.22 14.97
CA GLU A 182 9.22 4.44 14.25
C GLU A 182 8.02 5.14 14.92
N LYS A 183 7.03 4.36 15.36
CA LYS A 183 5.84 4.91 16.03
C LYS A 183 6.17 5.48 17.41
N LEU A 184 7.07 4.86 18.15
CA LEU A 184 7.58 5.39 19.42
C LEU A 184 8.38 6.67 19.19
N GLU A 185 9.25 6.72 18.21
CA GLU A 185 10.00 7.91 17.85
C GLU A 185 9.06 9.06 17.49
N ALA A 186 8.09 8.85 16.60
CA ALA A 186 7.08 9.84 16.25
C ALA A 186 6.28 10.34 17.47
N LEU A 187 6.01 9.48 18.45
CA LEU A 187 5.37 9.88 19.71
C LEU A 187 6.28 10.78 20.54
N VAL A 188 7.54 10.40 20.72
CA VAL A 188 8.51 11.20 21.50
C VAL A 188 8.66 12.60 20.90
N PHE A 189 8.80 12.70 19.58
CA PHE A 189 8.85 13.99 18.88
C PHE A 189 7.56 14.81 19.04
N SER A 190 6.40 14.16 19.02
CA SER A 190 5.10 14.82 19.23
C SER A 190 4.94 15.38 20.63
N PHE A 191 5.49 14.72 21.65
CA PHE A 191 5.50 15.22 23.05
C PHE A 191 6.46 16.39 23.26
N SER A 192 7.46 16.55 22.39
CA SER A 192 8.40 17.68 22.45
C SER A 192 7.84 18.96 21.81
N ARG A 193 6.68 18.88 21.13
CA ARG A 193 5.91 20.01 20.59
C ARG A 193 4.59 20.15 21.38
N PRO A 194 4.02 21.37 21.56
CA PRO A 194 2.73 21.53 22.25
C PRO A 194 1.64 20.71 21.55
N LEU A 195 0.91 19.92 22.32
CA LEU A 195 -0.11 18.96 21.88
C LEU A 195 -1.19 19.63 21.03
N THR A 196 -1.06 19.52 19.72
CA THR A 196 -2.18 19.63 18.78
C THR A 196 -2.76 18.22 18.59
N GLY A 197 -4.07 18.09 18.33
CA GLY A 197 -4.85 16.84 18.40
C GLY A 197 -4.27 15.57 17.72
N VAL A 198 -3.19 15.69 16.95
CA VAL A 198 -2.48 14.59 16.27
C VAL A 198 -1.77 13.63 17.26
N GLY A 199 -1.31 14.13 18.40
CA GLY A 199 -0.61 13.32 19.41
C GLY A 199 -1.49 12.24 20.06
N HIS A 200 -2.79 12.49 20.22
CA HIS A 200 -3.72 11.53 20.81
C HIS A 200 -4.03 10.35 19.84
N GLU A 201 -4.13 10.64 18.57
CA GLU A 201 -4.38 9.60 17.53
C GLU A 201 -3.17 8.67 17.34
N LEU A 202 -1.97 9.23 17.40
CA LEU A 202 -0.71 8.49 17.37
C LEU A 202 -0.56 7.58 18.61
N PHE A 203 -0.89 8.09 19.80
CA PHE A 203 -0.86 7.30 21.05
C PHE A 203 -1.79 6.08 20.98
N GLN A 204 -3.01 6.25 20.49
CA GLN A 204 -3.93 5.13 20.30
C GLN A 204 -3.39 4.09 19.31
N ARG A 205 -2.77 4.54 18.21
CA ARG A 205 -2.19 3.64 17.19
C ARG A 205 -1.03 2.81 17.73
N VAL A 206 -0.14 3.42 18.52
CA VAL A 206 0.99 2.72 19.15
C VAL A 206 0.53 1.75 20.23
N SER A 207 -0.42 2.16 21.07
CA SER A 207 -0.99 1.27 22.10
C SER A 207 -1.61 0.02 21.48
N ILE A 208 -2.32 0.15 20.36
CA ILE A 208 -2.89 -0.97 19.62
C ILE A 208 -1.79 -1.86 19.02
N ALA A 209 -0.74 -1.26 18.43
CA ALA A 209 0.36 -2.01 17.83
C ALA A 209 1.14 -2.82 18.90
N ILE A 210 1.43 -2.22 20.06
CA ILE A 210 2.14 -2.89 21.17
C ILE A 210 1.29 -4.01 21.77
N CYS A 211 -0.01 -3.79 22.01
CA CYS A 211 -0.91 -4.81 22.56
C CYS A 211 -1.04 -6.04 21.66
N ASN A 212 -0.90 -5.90 20.35
CA ASN A 212 -1.01 -6.99 19.39
C ASN A 212 0.33 -7.68 19.08
N ALA A 213 1.47 -7.04 19.35
CA ALA A 213 2.80 -7.63 19.18
C ALA A 213 3.17 -8.62 20.31
N GLY A 214 2.43 -8.63 21.41
CA GLY A 214 2.65 -9.48 22.59
C GLY A 214 1.79 -10.75 22.67
N ARG A 215 1.10 -11.13 21.57
CA ARG A 215 0.31 -12.36 21.51
C ARG A 215 0.84 -13.30 20.40
#